data_fb63fae328f9872b2870fcc8530739f9
#
_entry.id   fb63fae328f9872b2870fcc8530739f9
#
_cell.length_a   1.000
_cell.length_b   1.000
_cell.length_c   1.000
_cell.angle_alpha   90.00
_cell.angle_beta   90.00
_cell.angle_gamma   90.00
#
_symmetry.space_group_name_H-M   'P 1'
#
loop_
_entity.id
_entity.type
_entity.pdbx_description
1 polymer ?
#
loop_
_entity_poly.entity_id
_entity_poly.type
_entity_poly.pdbx_seq_one_letter_code
_entity_poly.pdbx_strand_id
1 'polypeptide(L)'
;MKNLIFLAIFALVFSACSTKRQYFEPTNISGDAKISSLNASIKHSTRNGATLSNGTLITQNGLQSKALSANEYFLGSYEGQDISSTIEGKLRIRQGSALVLEHEFDEAIVSASIEGNRLAALSAANKIYLLLIDTNEVILEYASGASYAQDARTAAPVFLNTIIVYPTLDGKVMIVQKDSGTIVRDAVVSSENFFNNIIYLDVEGDNLYAATGTRILSISPDRTTTIAEQIKDIKLHSGRIYVLLKNGFIKVYDLNLREIGKREFKFAIFSNIIARGNKLYIFEKTGYIIETDLNLGNERILKASEITDKSFASSNAFYYDNKMISIE
;
A
#
# COMPACT_ATOMS: atom_id res chain seq x y z
N MET A 1 28.45 15.78 -53.76
CA MET A 1 27.03 15.54 -53.44
C MET A 1 26.81 14.35 -52.51
N LYS A 2 27.41 13.17 -52.73
CA LYS A 2 27.24 11.99 -51.82
C LYS A 2 27.62 12.25 -50.34
N ASN A 3 28.73 12.99 -50.07
CA ASN A 3 29.17 13.26 -48.72
C ASN A 3 28.27 14.28 -47.99
N LEU A 4 27.60 15.19 -48.70
CA LEU A 4 26.64 16.13 -48.11
C LEU A 4 25.34 15.43 -47.65
N ILE A 5 24.91 14.43 -48.40
CA ILE A 5 23.72 13.60 -48.09
C ILE A 5 24.00 12.74 -46.83
N PHE A 6 25.20 12.17 -46.71
CA PHE A 6 25.61 11.41 -45.52
C PHE A 6 25.68 12.29 -44.25
N LEU A 7 26.19 13.55 -44.38
CA LEU A 7 26.21 14.48 -43.27
C LEU A 7 24.80 14.92 -42.85
N ALA A 8 23.89 15.11 -43.79
CA ALA A 8 22.49 15.47 -43.49
C ALA A 8 21.72 14.33 -42.82
N ILE A 9 21.95 13.08 -43.26
CA ILE A 9 21.36 11.89 -42.62
C ILE A 9 21.91 11.70 -41.20
N PHE A 10 23.22 11.90 -41.00
CA PHE A 10 23.84 11.80 -39.68
C PHE A 10 23.33 12.89 -38.72
N ALA A 11 23.11 14.12 -39.17
CA ALA A 11 22.51 15.19 -38.36
C ALA A 11 21.06 14.93 -37.99
N LEU A 12 20.26 14.30 -38.86
CA LEU A 12 18.88 13.91 -38.59
C LEU A 12 18.76 12.78 -37.54
N VAL A 13 19.74 11.87 -37.48
CA VAL A 13 19.73 10.78 -36.48
C VAL A 13 20.04 11.30 -35.07
N PHE A 14 20.85 12.36 -34.93
CA PHE A 14 21.14 12.98 -33.63
C PHE A 14 20.04 13.94 -33.11
N SER A 15 19.18 14.44 -33.96
CA SER A 15 18.03 15.28 -33.55
C SER A 15 16.81 14.48 -33.07
N ALA A 16 16.79 13.14 -33.24
CA ALA A 16 15.63 12.30 -32.92
C ALA A 16 15.58 11.73 -31.49
N CYS A 17 16.55 12.02 -30.62
CA CYS A 17 16.62 11.44 -29.28
C CYS A 17 16.84 12.48 -28.18
N SER A 18 15.87 13.39 -27.99
CA SER A 18 15.70 14.03 -26.70
C SER A 18 14.22 14.32 -26.42
N THR A 19 13.43 13.26 -26.26
CA THR A 19 12.17 13.38 -25.51
C THR A 19 12.55 13.66 -24.07
N LYS A 20 12.71 14.94 -23.71
CA LYS A 20 12.84 15.31 -22.30
C LYS A 20 11.64 14.75 -21.57
N ARG A 21 11.89 13.91 -20.56
CA ARG A 21 10.83 13.40 -19.68
C ARG A 21 10.10 14.63 -19.12
N GLN A 22 8.80 14.68 -19.36
CA GLN A 22 7.96 15.74 -18.80
C GLN A 22 7.65 15.39 -17.35
N TYR A 23 7.68 16.38 -16.48
CA TYR A 23 7.38 16.27 -15.07
C TYR A 23 6.16 17.13 -14.73
N PHE A 24 5.57 16.88 -13.58
CA PHE A 24 4.51 17.71 -13.04
C PHE A 24 5.09 19.08 -12.65
N GLU A 25 4.60 20.15 -13.29
CA GLU A 25 4.98 21.52 -13.02
C GLU A 25 3.72 22.35 -12.75
N PRO A 26 3.32 22.51 -11.45
CA PRO A 26 2.14 23.26 -11.11
C PRO A 26 2.34 24.76 -11.38
N THR A 27 1.34 25.41 -11.95
CA THR A 27 1.38 26.85 -12.27
C THR A 27 1.23 27.72 -11.04
N ASN A 28 0.56 27.22 -9.98
CA ASN A 28 0.30 27.96 -8.76
C ASN A 28 0.77 27.11 -7.55
N ILE A 29 1.78 27.61 -6.85
CA ILE A 29 2.29 27.03 -5.61
C ILE A 29 1.83 27.93 -4.45
N SER A 30 1.13 27.33 -3.46
CA SER A 30 0.54 28.03 -2.32
C SER A 30 1.52 28.22 -1.16
N GLY A 31 2.72 27.71 -1.26
CA GLY A 31 3.78 27.79 -0.23
C GLY A 31 4.58 26.51 -0.11
N ASP A 32 5.39 26.44 0.93
CA ASP A 32 6.22 25.28 1.24
C ASP A 32 5.59 24.40 2.32
N ALA A 33 5.76 23.09 2.22
CA ALA A 33 5.39 22.14 3.25
C ALA A 33 6.35 22.20 4.44
N LYS A 34 5.84 22.04 5.65
CA LYS A 34 6.68 21.91 6.85
C LYS A 34 7.26 20.51 6.90
N ILE A 35 8.55 20.39 6.63
CA ILE A 35 9.27 19.12 6.64
C ILE A 35 10.08 19.01 7.91
N SER A 36 9.93 17.90 8.64
CA SER A 36 10.74 17.52 9.78
C SER A 36 11.71 16.41 9.39
N SER A 37 12.91 16.40 9.95
CA SER A 37 13.89 15.33 9.74
C SER A 37 13.66 14.19 10.70
N LEU A 38 13.82 12.96 10.21
CA LEU A 38 13.90 11.75 11.01
C LEU A 38 15.37 11.42 11.30
N ASN A 39 15.62 10.73 12.41
CA ASN A 39 16.97 10.31 12.80
C ASN A 39 17.55 9.18 11.94
N ALA A 40 16.73 8.57 11.08
CA ALA A 40 17.09 7.49 10.18
C ALA A 40 16.15 7.46 8.97
N SER A 41 16.60 6.86 7.87
CA SER A 41 15.77 6.65 6.67
C SER A 41 14.89 5.41 6.81
N ILE A 42 13.83 5.33 6.01
CA ILE A 42 12.96 4.16 5.92
C ILE A 42 13.76 3.00 5.30
N LYS A 43 13.92 1.90 6.05
CA LYS A 43 14.57 0.67 5.60
C LYS A 43 13.56 -0.29 4.95
N HIS A 44 12.40 -0.46 5.59
CA HIS A 44 11.30 -1.30 5.11
C HIS A 44 9.98 -0.53 5.23
N SER A 45 9.08 -0.74 4.28
CA SER A 45 7.70 -0.25 4.37
C SER A 45 6.75 -1.32 3.85
N THR A 46 5.63 -1.50 4.56
CA THR A 46 4.49 -2.33 4.19
C THR A 46 3.26 -1.44 4.01
N ARG A 47 2.10 -2.01 3.74
CA ARG A 47 0.84 -1.25 3.74
C ARG A 47 0.49 -0.68 5.11
N ASN A 48 0.88 -1.36 6.20
CA ASN A 48 0.43 -1.06 7.57
C ASN A 48 1.49 -0.42 8.45
N GLY A 49 2.69 -0.20 7.94
CA GLY A 49 3.73 0.47 8.70
C GLY A 49 5.09 0.52 8.02
N ALA A 50 6.07 1.11 8.71
CA ALA A 50 7.42 1.15 8.23
C ALA A 50 8.42 0.94 9.38
N THR A 51 9.64 0.54 9.00
CA THR A 51 10.78 0.39 9.91
C THR A 51 11.92 1.26 9.42
N LEU A 52 12.44 2.13 10.27
CA LEU A 52 13.61 2.93 9.98
C LEU A 52 14.89 2.09 10.06
N SER A 53 15.99 2.55 9.48
CA SER A 53 17.28 1.84 9.47
C SER A 53 17.88 1.65 10.87
N ASN A 54 17.46 2.44 11.87
CA ASN A 54 17.79 2.27 13.27
C ASN A 54 16.79 1.39 14.06
N GLY A 55 15.85 0.72 13.38
CA GLY A 55 14.82 -0.13 13.96
C GLY A 55 13.55 0.58 14.44
N THR A 56 13.53 1.92 14.50
CA THR A 56 12.35 2.67 14.95
C THR A 56 11.13 2.38 14.08
N LEU A 57 9.95 2.24 14.70
CA LEU A 57 8.69 1.90 14.03
C LEU A 57 7.93 3.16 13.61
N ILE A 58 7.28 3.06 12.46
CA ILE A 58 6.21 3.97 12.04
C ILE A 58 4.95 3.14 11.86
N THR A 59 3.94 3.40 12.67
CA THR A 59 2.63 2.75 12.63
C THR A 59 1.60 3.65 11.92
N GLN A 60 0.37 3.19 11.76
CA GLN A 60 -0.74 4.04 11.29
C GLN A 60 -1.02 5.24 12.21
N ASN A 61 -0.61 5.15 13.48
CA ASN A 61 -0.73 6.24 14.46
C ASN A 61 0.51 7.16 14.51
N GLY A 62 1.51 6.90 13.64
CA GLY A 62 2.71 7.71 13.53
C GLY A 62 3.98 7.06 14.08
N LEU A 63 5.03 7.89 14.21
CA LEU A 63 6.35 7.48 14.69
C LEU A 63 6.28 7.01 16.16
N GLN A 64 6.89 5.88 16.45
CA GLN A 64 6.93 5.28 17.78
C GLN A 64 8.29 5.49 18.45
N SER A 65 8.32 5.44 19.79
CA SER A 65 9.57 5.44 20.57
C SER A 65 10.27 4.07 20.64
N LYS A 66 9.60 3.02 20.12
CA LYS A 66 10.08 1.63 20.13
C LYS A 66 10.95 1.35 18.93
N ALA A 67 11.93 0.45 19.09
CA ALA A 67 12.76 -0.05 18.01
C ALA A 67 12.75 -1.59 17.99
N LEU A 68 12.76 -2.15 16.78
CA LEU A 68 12.95 -3.58 16.54
C LEU A 68 14.42 -3.97 16.60
N SER A 69 14.68 -5.25 16.82
CA SER A 69 16.04 -5.82 16.68
C SER A 69 16.54 -5.71 15.23
N ALA A 70 17.85 -5.80 15.06
CA ALA A 70 18.44 -5.87 13.72
C ALA A 70 17.81 -7.03 12.92
N ASN A 71 17.58 -6.84 11.64
CA ASN A 71 16.96 -7.80 10.72
C ASN A 71 15.44 -8.04 10.90
N GLU A 72 14.80 -7.43 11.86
CA GLU A 72 13.34 -7.43 11.93
C GLU A 72 12.75 -6.28 11.10
N TYR A 73 11.57 -6.52 10.53
CA TYR A 73 10.75 -5.49 9.89
C TYR A 73 9.32 -5.56 10.42
N PHE A 74 8.69 -4.41 10.49
CA PHE A 74 7.36 -4.23 11.04
C PHE A 74 6.28 -4.58 10.03
N LEU A 75 5.29 -5.37 10.45
CA LEU A 75 4.15 -5.76 9.64
C LEU A 75 2.87 -4.99 9.96
N GLY A 76 2.64 -4.66 11.22
CA GLY A 76 1.45 -3.95 11.66
C GLY A 76 1.30 -3.95 13.18
N SER A 77 0.35 -3.13 13.65
CA SER A 77 -0.01 -3.00 15.06
C SER A 77 -1.52 -3.18 15.20
N TYR A 78 -1.94 -4.12 16.01
CA TYR A 78 -3.34 -4.48 16.22
C TYR A 78 -3.59 -4.71 17.71
N GLU A 79 -4.65 -4.14 18.26
CA GLU A 79 -5.05 -4.31 19.67
C GLU A 79 -3.90 -4.04 20.67
N GLY A 80 -3.01 -3.10 20.35
CA GLY A 80 -1.85 -2.77 21.17
C GLY A 80 -0.67 -3.75 21.06
N GLN A 81 -0.75 -4.71 20.15
CA GLN A 81 0.30 -5.67 19.85
C GLN A 81 0.99 -5.33 18.53
N ASP A 82 2.32 -5.34 18.53
CA ASP A 82 3.16 -5.08 17.37
C ASP A 82 3.63 -6.40 16.76
N ILE A 83 3.42 -6.57 15.44
CA ILE A 83 3.86 -7.73 14.68
C ILE A 83 5.12 -7.35 13.90
N SER A 84 6.17 -8.14 14.03
CA SER A 84 7.39 -8.05 13.25
C SER A 84 7.79 -9.42 12.68
N SER A 85 8.55 -9.42 11.60
CA SER A 85 9.12 -10.63 11.02
C SER A 85 10.55 -10.41 10.59
N THR A 86 11.30 -11.49 10.38
CA THR A 86 12.59 -11.49 9.69
C THR A 86 12.45 -12.10 8.30
N ILE A 87 13.46 -11.93 7.45
CA ILE A 87 13.46 -12.51 6.10
C ILE A 87 13.59 -14.04 6.11
N GLU A 88 14.04 -14.62 7.23
CA GLU A 88 14.12 -16.07 7.44
C GLU A 88 12.79 -16.68 7.92
N GLY A 89 11.74 -15.87 8.16
CA GLY A 89 10.42 -16.36 8.55
C GLY A 89 10.11 -16.30 10.05
N LYS A 90 11.01 -15.77 10.89
CA LYS A 90 10.76 -15.65 12.32
C LYS A 90 9.83 -14.47 12.60
N LEU A 91 8.57 -14.77 12.96
CA LEU A 91 7.56 -13.78 13.34
C LEU A 91 7.52 -13.61 14.86
N ARG A 92 7.39 -12.38 15.31
CA ARG A 92 7.23 -12.01 16.73
C ARG A 92 6.04 -11.10 16.93
N ILE A 93 5.30 -11.37 17.99
CA ILE A 93 4.25 -10.49 18.52
C ILE A 93 4.73 -9.95 19.85
N ARG A 94 4.67 -8.62 20.00
CA ARG A 94 5.06 -7.94 21.24
C ARG A 94 3.94 -7.03 21.73
N GLN A 95 3.71 -7.04 23.04
CA GLN A 95 2.86 -6.07 23.73
C GLN A 95 3.74 -5.20 24.62
N GLY A 96 3.95 -3.96 24.21
CA GLY A 96 4.97 -3.14 24.85
C GLY A 96 6.38 -3.72 24.65
N SER A 97 7.06 -4.08 25.75
CA SER A 97 8.35 -4.77 25.75
C SER A 97 8.22 -6.30 25.89
N ALA A 98 7.04 -6.81 26.25
CA ALA A 98 6.83 -8.23 26.48
C ALA A 98 6.69 -8.97 25.13
N LEU A 99 7.42 -10.09 24.98
CA LEU A 99 7.24 -11.04 23.90
C LEU A 99 6.01 -11.90 24.21
N VAL A 100 4.99 -11.82 23.36
CA VAL A 100 3.73 -12.59 23.46
C VAL A 100 3.83 -13.89 22.70
N LEU A 101 4.38 -13.83 21.47
CA LEU A 101 4.57 -14.99 20.61
C LEU A 101 5.89 -14.86 19.84
N GLU A 102 6.59 -15.97 19.66
CA GLU A 102 7.61 -16.19 18.63
C GLU A 102 7.24 -17.47 17.89
N HIS A 103 7.09 -17.37 16.56
CA HIS A 103 6.83 -18.49 15.67
C HIS A 103 7.77 -18.44 14.48
N GLU A 104 8.26 -19.59 14.04
CA GLU A 104 9.18 -19.72 12.91
C GLU A 104 8.43 -20.39 11.74
N PHE A 105 8.22 -19.62 10.69
CA PHE A 105 7.67 -20.08 9.41
C PHE A 105 8.81 -20.45 8.47
N ASP A 106 8.53 -21.30 7.50
CA ASP A 106 9.54 -21.71 6.48
C ASP A 106 9.96 -20.54 5.58
N GLU A 107 9.09 -19.50 5.46
CA GLU A 107 9.34 -18.34 4.60
C GLU A 107 9.02 -17.02 5.30
N ALA A 108 9.62 -15.95 4.79
CA ALA A 108 9.32 -14.57 5.25
C ALA A 108 7.82 -14.28 5.24
N ILE A 109 7.31 -13.66 6.30
CA ILE A 109 5.92 -13.19 6.34
C ILE A 109 5.86 -11.77 5.79
N VAL A 110 5.04 -11.54 4.77
CA VAL A 110 4.93 -10.25 4.06
C VAL A 110 3.79 -9.39 4.58
N SER A 111 2.74 -9.99 5.14
CA SER A 111 1.67 -9.27 5.84
C SER A 111 1.02 -10.15 6.90
N ALA A 112 0.50 -9.52 7.96
CA ALA A 112 -0.18 -10.21 9.05
C ALA A 112 -1.13 -9.26 9.78
N SER A 113 -2.11 -9.84 10.47
CA SER A 113 -3.02 -9.12 11.37
C SER A 113 -3.43 -10.00 12.54
N ILE A 114 -3.94 -9.39 13.60
CA ILE A 114 -4.37 -10.05 14.84
C ILE A 114 -5.80 -9.64 15.15
N GLU A 115 -6.60 -10.58 15.62
CA GLU A 115 -7.85 -10.34 16.35
C GLU A 115 -7.95 -11.33 17.50
N GLY A 116 -7.97 -10.80 18.73
CA GLY A 116 -7.99 -11.62 19.97
C GLY A 116 -6.81 -12.59 20.02
N ASN A 117 -7.13 -13.89 20.09
CA ASN A 117 -6.15 -14.98 20.15
C ASN A 117 -5.73 -15.54 18.79
N ARG A 118 -6.00 -14.83 17.69
CA ARG A 118 -5.74 -15.32 16.33
C ARG A 118 -4.78 -14.42 15.56
N LEU A 119 -3.77 -15.04 14.98
CA LEU A 119 -2.86 -14.44 14.02
C LEU A 119 -3.21 -14.97 12.63
N ALA A 120 -3.54 -14.07 11.70
CA ALA A 120 -3.65 -14.35 10.28
C ALA A 120 -2.42 -13.81 9.55
N ALA A 121 -1.73 -14.63 8.77
CA ALA A 121 -0.49 -14.26 8.11
C ALA A 121 -0.44 -14.72 6.64
N LEU A 122 0.33 -14.00 5.83
CA LEU A 122 0.64 -14.32 4.44
C LEU A 122 2.15 -14.34 4.26
N SER A 123 2.69 -15.43 3.72
CA SER A 123 4.13 -15.57 3.44
C SER A 123 4.52 -15.10 2.04
N ALA A 124 5.81 -14.90 1.84
CA ALA A 124 6.41 -14.57 0.54
C ALA A 124 6.25 -15.71 -0.51
N ALA A 125 6.02 -16.94 -0.07
CA ALA A 125 5.67 -18.08 -0.93
C ALA A 125 4.17 -18.17 -1.27
N ASN A 126 3.40 -17.14 -0.95
CA ASN A 126 1.95 -17.08 -1.15
C ASN A 126 1.17 -18.17 -0.38
N LYS A 127 1.66 -18.51 0.83
CA LYS A 127 0.93 -19.35 1.78
C LYS A 127 0.18 -18.46 2.78
N ILE A 128 -1.06 -18.82 3.06
CA ILE A 128 -1.85 -18.22 4.14
C ILE A 128 -1.82 -19.10 5.37
N TYR A 129 -1.74 -18.46 6.53
CA TYR A 129 -1.70 -19.15 7.83
C TYR A 129 -2.75 -18.56 8.78
N LEU A 130 -3.37 -19.45 9.57
CA LEU A 130 -4.13 -19.09 10.75
C LEU A 130 -3.50 -19.80 11.94
N LEU A 131 -3.12 -19.04 12.97
CA LEU A 131 -2.44 -19.56 14.15
C LEU A 131 -3.12 -19.05 15.43
N LEU A 132 -3.20 -19.88 16.47
CA LEU A 132 -3.60 -19.50 17.82
C LEU A 132 -2.38 -18.99 18.59
N ILE A 133 -2.49 -17.77 19.14
CA ILE A 133 -1.36 -17.07 19.78
C ILE A 133 -0.97 -17.71 21.11
N ASP A 134 -1.94 -18.15 21.91
CA ASP A 134 -1.72 -18.71 23.23
C ASP A 134 -1.10 -20.12 23.23
N THR A 135 -1.49 -20.95 22.26
CA THR A 135 -1.01 -22.32 22.12
C THR A 135 0.10 -22.49 21.08
N ASN A 136 0.34 -21.44 20.27
CA ASN A 136 1.25 -21.48 19.12
C ASN A 136 0.87 -22.58 18.09
N GLU A 137 -0.40 -22.94 18.01
CA GLU A 137 -0.94 -23.96 17.13
C GLU A 137 -1.32 -23.37 15.78
N VAL A 138 -0.86 -23.97 14.67
CA VAL A 138 -1.27 -23.64 13.31
C VAL A 138 -2.55 -24.37 12.96
N ILE A 139 -3.67 -23.62 12.84
CA ILE A 139 -4.98 -24.17 12.46
C ILE A 139 -5.10 -24.35 10.95
N LEU A 140 -4.51 -23.40 10.18
CA LEU A 140 -4.52 -23.42 8.71
C LEU A 140 -3.13 -23.08 8.20
N GLU A 141 -2.67 -23.92 7.27
CA GLU A 141 -1.62 -23.62 6.32
C GLU A 141 -2.13 -24.00 4.93
N TYR A 142 -2.14 -23.05 3.99
CA TYR A 142 -2.61 -23.31 2.63
C TYR A 142 -1.79 -22.50 1.62
N ALA A 143 -1.24 -23.18 0.62
CA ALA A 143 -0.51 -22.57 -0.48
C ALA A 143 -1.48 -22.14 -1.60
N SER A 144 -1.48 -20.86 -1.97
CA SER A 144 -2.18 -20.36 -3.13
C SER A 144 -1.32 -20.53 -4.41
N GLY A 145 -1.68 -19.87 -5.50
CA GLY A 145 -0.96 -19.95 -6.76
C GLY A 145 0.45 -19.35 -6.72
N ALA A 146 1.24 -19.62 -7.75
CA ALA A 146 2.58 -19.03 -7.87
C ALA A 146 2.53 -17.51 -8.02
N SER A 147 3.49 -16.81 -7.40
CA SER A 147 3.70 -15.37 -7.55
C SER A 147 5.16 -15.12 -7.96
N TYR A 148 5.37 -14.38 -9.06
CA TYR A 148 6.71 -14.17 -9.62
C TYR A 148 7.32 -12.81 -9.27
N ALA A 149 6.49 -11.81 -8.99
CA ALA A 149 6.91 -10.50 -8.51
C ALA A 149 5.73 -9.83 -7.79
N GLN A 150 6.04 -9.09 -6.72
CA GLN A 150 5.04 -8.45 -5.88
C GLN A 150 5.36 -6.98 -5.59
N ASP A 151 4.33 -6.18 -5.38
CA ASP A 151 4.45 -4.83 -4.84
C ASP A 151 4.62 -4.92 -3.30
N ALA A 152 5.52 -4.14 -2.74
CA ALA A 152 5.79 -4.14 -1.29
C ALA A 152 4.57 -3.72 -0.43
N ARG A 153 3.53 -3.15 -1.04
CA ARG A 153 2.31 -2.71 -0.35
C ARG A 153 1.25 -3.80 -0.22
N THR A 154 1.64 -5.07 -0.09
CA THR A 154 0.70 -6.16 0.14
C THR A 154 -0.23 -5.83 1.31
N ALA A 155 -1.54 -5.96 1.09
CA ALA A 155 -2.55 -5.75 2.12
C ALA A 155 -2.41 -6.80 3.25
N ALA A 156 -2.88 -6.49 4.45
CA ALA A 156 -2.97 -7.47 5.52
C ALA A 156 -4.32 -8.21 5.49
N PRO A 157 -4.41 -9.42 6.05
CA PRO A 157 -5.68 -10.10 6.28
C PRO A 157 -6.64 -9.23 7.08
N VAL A 158 -7.94 -9.34 6.80
CA VAL A 158 -9.00 -8.61 7.50
C VAL A 158 -9.90 -9.60 8.21
N PHE A 159 -10.01 -9.43 9.52
CA PHE A 159 -10.94 -10.18 10.36
C PHE A 159 -12.34 -9.56 10.27
N LEU A 160 -13.34 -10.40 10.06
CA LEU A 160 -14.76 -10.07 10.11
C LEU A 160 -15.42 -11.01 11.15
N ASN A 161 -16.72 -10.82 11.41
CA ASN A 161 -17.42 -11.53 12.50
C ASN A 161 -17.09 -13.04 12.58
N THR A 162 -17.30 -13.78 11.49
CA THR A 162 -17.12 -15.25 11.44
C THR A 162 -16.05 -15.71 10.45
N ILE A 163 -15.49 -14.81 9.67
CA ILE A 163 -14.55 -15.11 8.61
C ILE A 163 -13.30 -14.22 8.67
N ILE A 164 -12.25 -14.68 8.01
CA ILE A 164 -11.05 -13.92 7.72
C ILE A 164 -10.92 -13.85 6.20
N VAL A 165 -10.66 -12.64 5.69
CA VAL A 165 -10.36 -12.42 4.27
C VAL A 165 -8.86 -12.23 4.13
N TYR A 166 -8.20 -13.15 3.45
CA TYR A 166 -6.78 -13.09 3.17
C TYR A 166 -6.54 -12.47 1.79
N PRO A 167 -5.64 -11.50 1.69
CA PRO A 167 -5.07 -11.12 0.40
C PRO A 167 -4.10 -12.21 -0.05
N THR A 168 -3.93 -12.38 -1.37
CA THR A 168 -2.92 -13.28 -1.91
C THR A 168 -1.96 -12.55 -2.84
N LEU A 169 -0.83 -13.19 -3.16
CA LEU A 169 0.17 -12.61 -4.05
C LEU A 169 -0.13 -12.90 -5.54
N ASP A 170 -1.07 -13.79 -5.82
CA ASP A 170 -1.52 -14.18 -7.18
C ASP A 170 -2.84 -13.53 -7.59
N GLY A 171 -3.29 -12.50 -6.88
CA GLY A 171 -4.43 -11.66 -7.29
C GLY A 171 -5.79 -12.15 -6.88
N LYS A 172 -5.88 -12.94 -5.81
CA LYS A 172 -7.12 -13.42 -5.23
C LYS A 172 -7.33 -12.90 -3.82
N VAL A 173 -8.55 -12.97 -3.35
CA VAL A 173 -8.88 -12.93 -1.93
C VAL A 173 -9.40 -14.31 -1.52
N MET A 174 -8.88 -14.85 -0.40
CA MET A 174 -9.31 -16.13 0.17
C MET A 174 -10.20 -15.85 1.38
N ILE A 175 -11.37 -16.47 1.43
CA ILE A 175 -12.32 -16.35 2.53
C ILE A 175 -12.25 -17.61 3.36
N VAL A 176 -11.89 -17.46 4.63
CA VAL A 176 -11.63 -18.55 5.57
C VAL A 176 -12.54 -18.41 6.79
N GLN A 177 -13.11 -19.51 7.26
CA GLN A 177 -13.85 -19.57 8.52
C GLN A 177 -12.90 -19.33 9.70
N LYS A 178 -13.21 -18.33 10.52
CA LYS A 178 -12.32 -17.86 11.60
C LYS A 178 -12.02 -18.93 12.66
N ASP A 179 -13.01 -19.77 12.99
CA ASP A 179 -12.88 -20.73 14.07
C ASP A 179 -12.25 -22.06 13.64
N SER A 180 -12.57 -22.53 12.43
CA SER A 180 -12.12 -23.83 11.93
C SER A 180 -10.93 -23.77 10.98
N GLY A 181 -10.56 -22.60 10.47
CA GLY A 181 -9.58 -22.48 9.39
C GLY A 181 -10.07 -23.03 8.04
N THR A 182 -11.36 -23.38 7.91
CA THR A 182 -11.90 -23.94 6.66
C THR A 182 -11.97 -22.85 5.58
N ILE A 183 -11.38 -23.12 4.41
CA ILE A 183 -11.51 -22.25 3.25
C ILE A 183 -12.93 -22.36 2.71
N VAL A 184 -13.65 -21.23 2.70
CA VAL A 184 -15.05 -21.15 2.24
C VAL A 184 -15.09 -20.98 0.72
N ARG A 185 -14.31 -20.03 0.21
CA ARG A 185 -14.18 -19.72 -1.22
C ARG A 185 -12.99 -18.80 -1.47
N ASP A 186 -12.65 -18.64 -2.73
CA ASP A 186 -11.81 -17.56 -3.25
C ASP A 186 -12.56 -16.65 -4.21
N ALA A 187 -12.02 -15.46 -4.47
CA ALA A 187 -12.50 -14.56 -5.50
C ALA A 187 -11.29 -13.93 -6.22
N VAL A 188 -11.30 -14.03 -7.55
CA VAL A 188 -10.24 -13.48 -8.40
C VAL A 188 -10.47 -11.97 -8.60
N VAL A 189 -9.50 -11.18 -8.19
CA VAL A 189 -9.44 -9.73 -8.42
C VAL A 189 -8.77 -9.46 -9.77
N SER A 190 -7.66 -10.13 -10.03
CA SER A 190 -6.89 -10.02 -11.27
C SER A 190 -6.12 -11.33 -11.53
N SER A 191 -5.78 -11.59 -12.79
CA SER A 191 -5.02 -12.77 -13.23
C SER A 191 -3.75 -12.40 -13.99
N GLU A 192 -3.16 -11.25 -13.66
CA GLU A 192 -1.88 -10.83 -14.25
C GLU A 192 -0.73 -11.71 -13.75
N ASN A 193 0.32 -11.88 -14.57
CA ASN A 193 1.46 -12.73 -14.19
C ASN A 193 2.42 -12.06 -13.20
N PHE A 194 2.52 -10.71 -13.20
CA PHE A 194 3.48 -9.96 -12.40
C PHE A 194 2.79 -8.83 -11.65
N PHE A 195 3.27 -8.53 -10.44
CA PHE A 195 2.74 -7.46 -9.59
C PHE A 195 1.22 -7.57 -9.37
N ASN A 196 0.76 -8.79 -9.19
CA ASN A 196 -0.65 -9.12 -9.08
C ASN A 196 -1.13 -9.28 -7.63
N ASN A 197 -0.26 -9.06 -6.65
CA ASN A 197 -0.64 -9.15 -5.25
C ASN A 197 -1.72 -8.11 -4.89
N ILE A 198 -2.56 -8.49 -3.94
CA ILE A 198 -3.57 -7.58 -3.37
C ILE A 198 -2.85 -6.50 -2.58
N ILE A 199 -2.90 -5.26 -3.08
CA ILE A 199 -2.28 -4.09 -2.45
C ILE A 199 -3.22 -3.31 -1.55
N TYR A 200 -4.52 -3.62 -1.61
CA TYR A 200 -5.56 -2.99 -0.81
C TYR A 200 -6.65 -3.99 -0.49
N LEU A 201 -7.06 -3.99 0.76
CA LEU A 201 -8.17 -4.79 1.27
C LEU A 201 -8.83 -3.99 2.39
N ASP A 202 -10.12 -3.72 2.28
CA ASP A 202 -10.88 -2.93 3.25
C ASP A 202 -12.35 -3.30 3.19
N VAL A 203 -13.10 -2.96 4.23
CA VAL A 203 -14.53 -3.25 4.36
C VAL A 203 -15.27 -2.01 4.82
N GLU A 204 -16.39 -1.71 4.18
CA GLU A 204 -17.33 -0.68 4.64
C GLU A 204 -18.77 -1.23 4.59
N GLY A 205 -19.39 -1.33 5.75
CA GLY A 205 -20.67 -2.05 5.90
C GLY A 205 -20.51 -3.52 5.51
N ASP A 206 -21.36 -4.00 4.61
CA ASP A 206 -21.33 -5.38 4.10
C ASP A 206 -20.51 -5.54 2.80
N ASN A 207 -19.77 -4.49 2.42
CA ASN A 207 -19.01 -4.50 1.17
C ASN A 207 -17.51 -4.68 1.45
N LEU A 208 -16.93 -5.69 0.81
CA LEU A 208 -15.49 -5.93 0.74
C LEU A 208 -14.92 -5.27 -0.52
N TYR A 209 -13.84 -4.53 -0.36
CA TYR A 209 -13.07 -3.93 -1.45
C TYR A 209 -11.67 -4.48 -1.47
N ALA A 210 -11.26 -5.02 -2.62
CA ALA A 210 -9.90 -5.51 -2.83
C ALA A 210 -9.33 -4.92 -4.12
N ALA A 211 -8.03 -4.59 -4.11
CA ALA A 211 -7.39 -4.11 -5.33
C ALA A 211 -5.99 -4.70 -5.52
N THR A 212 -5.65 -4.95 -6.79
CA THR A 212 -4.28 -5.13 -7.27
C THR A 212 -3.76 -3.83 -7.90
N GLY A 213 -2.61 -3.85 -8.52
CA GLY A 213 -2.10 -2.70 -9.29
C GLY A 213 -2.89 -2.39 -10.57
N THR A 214 -3.84 -3.24 -10.98
CA THR A 214 -4.54 -3.14 -12.27
C THR A 214 -6.06 -3.28 -12.18
N ARG A 215 -6.62 -3.71 -11.04
CA ARG A 215 -8.06 -3.94 -10.89
C ARG A 215 -8.53 -3.62 -9.48
N ILE A 216 -9.80 -3.22 -9.37
CA ILE A 216 -10.53 -3.10 -8.11
C ILE A 216 -11.73 -4.04 -8.17
N LEU A 217 -11.90 -4.84 -7.14
CA LEU A 217 -13.04 -5.71 -6.90
C LEU A 217 -13.85 -5.18 -5.74
N SER A 218 -15.18 -5.14 -5.88
CA SER A 218 -16.13 -4.99 -4.78
C SER A 218 -17.00 -6.23 -4.69
N ILE A 219 -17.10 -6.80 -3.50
CA ILE A 219 -18.02 -7.91 -3.19
C ILE A 219 -19.04 -7.40 -2.18
N SER A 220 -20.30 -7.40 -2.55
CA SER A 220 -21.45 -7.17 -1.67
C SER A 220 -22.30 -8.44 -1.59
N PRO A 221 -23.28 -8.54 -0.66
CA PRO A 221 -24.17 -9.71 -0.57
C PRO A 221 -24.86 -10.08 -1.88
N ASP A 222 -25.25 -9.06 -2.66
CA ASP A 222 -26.05 -9.25 -3.88
C ASP A 222 -25.22 -9.20 -5.18
N ARG A 223 -23.99 -8.68 -5.13
CA ARG A 223 -23.24 -8.40 -6.36
C ARG A 223 -21.73 -8.39 -6.17
N THR A 224 -21.05 -8.86 -7.21
CA THR A 224 -19.62 -8.67 -7.38
C THR A 224 -19.38 -7.74 -8.59
N THR A 225 -18.60 -6.69 -8.39
CA THR A 225 -18.26 -5.70 -9.41
C THR A 225 -16.74 -5.57 -9.53
N THR A 226 -16.23 -5.53 -10.75
CA THR A 226 -14.80 -5.34 -11.01
C THR A 226 -14.61 -4.20 -12.02
N ILE A 227 -13.64 -3.32 -11.75
CA ILE A 227 -13.18 -2.29 -12.69
C ILE A 227 -11.69 -2.40 -12.94
N ALA A 228 -11.25 -2.02 -14.14
CA ALA A 228 -9.84 -2.01 -14.54
C ALA A 228 -9.28 -0.58 -14.45
N GLU A 229 -8.20 -0.40 -13.71
CA GLU A 229 -7.48 0.87 -13.54
C GLU A 229 -5.99 0.63 -13.29
N GLN A 230 -5.13 1.50 -13.80
CA GLN A 230 -3.68 1.44 -13.51
C GLN A 230 -3.39 2.14 -12.17
N ILE A 231 -3.52 1.39 -11.08
CA ILE A 231 -3.57 1.90 -9.72
C ILE A 231 -2.16 2.17 -9.18
N LYS A 232 -1.96 3.38 -8.66
CA LYS A 232 -0.77 3.71 -7.86
C LYS A 232 -1.05 3.62 -6.37
N ASP A 233 -2.16 4.18 -5.90
CA ASP A 233 -2.62 4.05 -4.51
C ASP A 233 -4.14 4.20 -4.45
N ILE A 234 -4.75 3.73 -3.37
CA ILE A 234 -6.20 3.68 -3.19
C ILE A 234 -6.55 3.93 -1.72
N LYS A 235 -7.64 4.66 -1.49
CA LYS A 235 -8.13 4.96 -0.16
C LYS A 235 -9.66 4.99 -0.12
N LEU A 236 -10.24 4.21 0.76
CA LEU A 236 -11.64 4.29 1.15
C LEU A 236 -11.78 5.35 2.25
N HIS A 237 -12.65 6.32 2.06
CA HIS A 237 -12.90 7.38 3.04
C HIS A 237 -14.26 8.04 2.80
N SER A 238 -15.06 8.19 3.88
CA SER A 238 -16.37 8.86 3.85
C SER A 238 -17.31 8.33 2.76
N GLY A 239 -17.43 7.01 2.63
CA GLY A 239 -18.30 6.36 1.65
C GLY A 239 -17.88 6.51 0.19
N ARG A 240 -16.60 6.82 -0.07
CA ARG A 240 -16.04 6.98 -1.41
C ARG A 240 -14.69 6.31 -1.52
N ILE A 241 -14.36 5.87 -2.72
CA ILE A 241 -13.08 5.24 -3.05
C ILE A 241 -12.29 6.20 -3.92
N TYR A 242 -11.17 6.68 -3.41
CA TYR A 242 -10.23 7.57 -4.08
C TYR A 242 -9.09 6.74 -4.66
N VAL A 243 -8.83 6.88 -5.95
CA VAL A 243 -7.83 6.08 -6.67
C VAL A 243 -6.83 7.00 -7.37
N LEU A 244 -5.59 6.92 -6.95
CA LEU A 244 -4.47 7.54 -7.67
C LEU A 244 -4.03 6.63 -8.80
N LEU A 245 -4.00 7.14 -10.03
CA LEU A 245 -3.62 6.38 -11.21
C LEU A 245 -2.18 6.70 -11.64
N LYS A 246 -1.52 5.74 -12.27
CA LYS A 246 -0.14 5.87 -12.78
C LYS A 246 0.00 6.91 -13.91
N ASN A 247 -1.09 7.31 -14.54
CA ASN A 247 -1.14 8.29 -15.63
C ASN A 247 -1.45 9.73 -15.18
N GLY A 248 -1.43 10.01 -13.85
CA GLY A 248 -1.66 11.35 -13.31
C GLY A 248 -3.13 11.71 -13.07
N PHE A 249 -4.07 10.77 -13.25
CA PHE A 249 -5.45 10.99 -12.87
C PHE A 249 -5.71 10.58 -11.42
N ILE A 250 -6.58 11.33 -10.77
CA ILE A 250 -7.27 10.93 -9.55
C ILE A 250 -8.71 10.68 -9.92
N LYS A 251 -9.22 9.49 -9.60
CA LYS A 251 -10.62 9.13 -9.80
C LYS A 251 -11.30 8.88 -8.46
N VAL A 252 -12.59 9.23 -8.40
CA VAL A 252 -13.44 9.00 -7.24
C VAL A 252 -14.58 8.09 -7.66
N TYR A 253 -14.79 7.04 -6.90
CA TYR A 253 -15.87 6.08 -7.10
C TYR A 253 -16.82 6.08 -5.91
N ASP A 254 -18.09 5.81 -6.16
CA ASP A 254 -19.02 5.43 -5.10
C ASP A 254 -18.73 3.99 -4.60
N LEU A 255 -19.46 3.56 -3.57
CA LEU A 255 -19.32 2.21 -3.00
C LEU A 255 -19.75 1.08 -3.98
N ASN A 256 -20.40 1.41 -5.10
CA ASN A 256 -20.76 0.50 -6.17
C ASN A 256 -19.75 0.48 -7.32
N LEU A 257 -18.60 1.12 -7.14
CA LEU A 257 -17.55 1.31 -8.17
C LEU A 257 -18.04 2.07 -9.42
N ARG A 258 -18.99 3.00 -9.29
CA ARG A 258 -19.35 3.95 -10.34
C ARG A 258 -18.47 5.18 -10.20
N GLU A 259 -17.86 5.62 -11.29
CA GLU A 259 -17.05 6.85 -11.32
C GLU A 259 -17.98 8.07 -11.07
N ILE A 260 -17.71 8.83 -10.01
CA ILE A 260 -18.46 10.02 -9.61
C ILE A 260 -17.63 11.29 -9.70
N GLY A 261 -16.33 11.19 -9.96
CA GLY A 261 -15.44 12.32 -10.14
C GLY A 261 -14.09 11.91 -10.66
N LYS A 262 -13.43 12.82 -11.37
CA LYS A 262 -12.05 12.67 -11.81
C LYS A 262 -11.35 13.99 -11.96
N ARG A 263 -10.04 13.99 -11.77
CA ARG A 263 -9.17 15.14 -12.02
C ARG A 263 -7.82 14.68 -12.56
N GLU A 264 -7.29 15.40 -13.54
CA GLU A 264 -5.97 15.16 -14.10
C GLU A 264 -4.95 16.15 -13.51
N PHE A 265 -3.79 15.61 -13.11
CA PHE A 265 -2.57 16.35 -12.81
C PHE A 265 -1.52 15.91 -13.82
N LYS A 266 -1.45 16.63 -14.92
CA LYS A 266 -0.67 16.24 -16.09
C LYS A 266 0.80 15.99 -15.73
N PHE A 267 1.31 14.80 -16.08
CA PHE A 267 2.66 14.30 -15.78
C PHE A 267 2.97 14.04 -14.29
N ALA A 268 1.97 14.14 -13.39
CA ALA A 268 2.18 13.81 -11.99
C ALA A 268 2.51 12.33 -11.79
N ILE A 269 3.50 12.05 -10.96
CA ILE A 269 3.89 10.71 -10.52
C ILE A 269 3.50 10.57 -9.07
N PHE A 270 2.30 10.10 -8.81
CA PHE A 270 1.80 9.96 -7.45
C PHE A 270 2.60 8.93 -6.65
N SER A 271 2.67 9.14 -5.34
CA SER A 271 3.23 8.20 -4.36
C SER A 271 2.13 7.62 -3.48
N ASN A 272 1.54 8.42 -2.62
CA ASN A 272 0.57 8.00 -1.62
C ASN A 272 -0.58 9.01 -1.52
N ILE A 273 -1.70 8.56 -0.91
CA ILE A 273 -2.84 9.40 -0.54
C ILE A 273 -3.13 9.28 0.95
N ILE A 274 -3.38 10.41 1.61
CA ILE A 274 -3.97 10.47 2.95
C ILE A 274 -5.31 11.18 2.81
N ALA A 275 -6.37 10.59 3.36
CA ALA A 275 -7.67 11.23 3.52
C ALA A 275 -7.91 11.51 5.01
N ARG A 276 -8.22 12.78 5.35
CA ARG A 276 -8.45 13.19 6.72
C ARG A 276 -9.51 14.29 6.78
N GLY A 277 -10.55 14.06 7.56
CA GLY A 277 -11.70 14.98 7.62
C GLY A 277 -12.31 15.17 6.23
N ASN A 278 -12.39 16.42 5.77
CA ASN A 278 -12.95 16.77 4.46
C ASN A 278 -11.86 17.06 3.41
N LYS A 279 -10.66 16.53 3.59
CA LYS A 279 -9.51 16.80 2.72
C LYS A 279 -8.81 15.52 2.26
N LEU A 280 -8.22 15.61 1.08
CA LEU A 280 -7.27 14.66 0.52
C LEU A 280 -5.90 15.32 0.41
N TYR A 281 -4.87 14.59 0.80
CA TYR A 281 -3.48 14.97 0.65
C TYR A 281 -2.79 13.95 -0.24
N ILE A 282 -2.37 14.37 -1.42
CA ILE A 282 -1.76 13.53 -2.43
C ILE A 282 -0.29 13.90 -2.54
N PHE A 283 0.59 12.93 -2.35
CA PHE A 283 2.03 13.10 -2.39
C PHE A 283 2.55 12.74 -3.77
N GLU A 284 3.21 13.69 -4.41
CA GLU A 284 3.74 13.57 -5.75
C GLU A 284 5.27 13.48 -5.70
N LYS A 285 5.86 12.58 -6.51
CA LYS A 285 7.25 12.15 -6.37
C LYS A 285 8.28 13.26 -6.68
N THR A 286 7.95 14.21 -7.54
CA THR A 286 8.89 15.30 -7.89
C THR A 286 8.95 16.41 -6.84
N GLY A 287 8.19 16.26 -5.73
CA GLY A 287 8.30 17.12 -4.56
C GLY A 287 7.13 18.08 -4.40
N TYR A 288 5.91 17.61 -4.63
CA TYR A 288 4.71 18.39 -4.39
C TYR A 288 3.70 17.62 -3.53
N ILE A 289 2.93 18.39 -2.76
CA ILE A 289 1.74 17.92 -2.05
C ILE A 289 0.55 18.62 -2.67
N ILE A 290 -0.39 17.85 -3.17
CA ILE A 290 -1.65 18.33 -3.71
C ILE A 290 -2.71 18.12 -2.65
N GLU A 291 -3.23 19.19 -2.09
CA GLU A 291 -4.37 19.21 -1.15
C GLU A 291 -5.63 19.54 -1.93
N THR A 292 -6.70 18.75 -1.75
CA THR A 292 -8.03 18.99 -2.32
C THR A 292 -9.10 18.70 -1.30
N ASP A 293 -10.35 19.16 -1.55
CA ASP A 293 -11.52 18.61 -0.87
C ASP A 293 -11.88 17.22 -1.41
N LEU A 294 -12.89 16.58 -0.80
CA LEU A 294 -13.36 15.25 -1.19
C LEU A 294 -14.02 15.18 -2.59
N ASN A 295 -14.30 16.32 -3.22
CA ASN A 295 -14.81 16.42 -4.58
C ASN A 295 -13.72 16.77 -5.60
N LEU A 296 -12.44 16.70 -5.18
CA LEU A 296 -11.27 17.11 -5.96
C LEU A 296 -11.26 18.60 -6.35
N GLY A 297 -11.98 19.43 -5.62
CA GLY A 297 -12.00 20.90 -5.72
C GLY A 297 -11.05 21.56 -4.72
N ASN A 298 -11.09 22.90 -4.68
CA ASN A 298 -10.36 23.71 -3.70
C ASN A 298 -8.87 23.38 -3.59
N GLU A 299 -8.23 23.21 -4.74
CA GLU A 299 -6.84 22.79 -4.85
C GLU A 299 -5.88 23.79 -4.19
N ARG A 300 -4.96 23.22 -3.43
CA ARG A 300 -3.81 23.90 -2.88
C ARG A 300 -2.56 23.05 -3.10
N ILE A 301 -1.54 23.59 -3.72
CA ILE A 301 -0.29 22.87 -3.97
C ILE A 301 0.82 23.43 -3.10
N LEU A 302 1.46 22.59 -2.31
CA LEU A 302 2.61 22.91 -1.50
C LEU A 302 3.87 22.30 -2.10
N LYS A 303 4.96 23.06 -2.07
CA LYS A 303 6.27 22.54 -2.46
C LYS A 303 6.86 21.74 -1.29
N ALA A 304 7.37 20.56 -1.61
CA ALA A 304 8.12 19.69 -0.70
C ALA A 304 9.47 19.34 -1.33
N SER A 305 10.15 18.32 -0.84
CA SER A 305 11.32 17.76 -1.51
C SER A 305 10.93 16.49 -2.27
N GLU A 306 11.70 16.16 -3.30
CA GLU A 306 11.55 14.92 -4.06
C GLU A 306 11.56 13.68 -3.15
N ILE A 307 10.74 12.68 -3.50
CA ILE A 307 10.68 11.37 -2.86
C ILE A 307 11.62 10.44 -3.63
N THR A 308 12.80 10.17 -3.08
CA THR A 308 13.87 9.46 -3.78
C THR A 308 13.86 7.96 -3.56
N ASP A 309 13.38 7.49 -2.41
CA ASP A 309 13.37 6.07 -2.06
C ASP A 309 11.98 5.65 -1.55
N LYS A 310 11.91 5.10 -0.35
CA LYS A 310 10.70 4.54 0.26
C LYS A 310 9.85 5.60 0.92
N SER A 311 8.54 5.36 0.91
CA SER A 311 7.57 6.22 1.59
C SER A 311 6.51 5.39 2.31
N PHE A 312 5.92 6.00 3.33
CA PHE A 312 4.79 5.46 4.07
C PHE A 312 3.83 6.58 4.47
N ALA A 313 2.53 6.35 4.28
CA ALA A 313 1.47 7.25 4.70
C ALA A 313 0.76 6.66 5.93
N SER A 314 0.85 7.33 7.07
CA SER A 314 0.04 7.05 8.24
C SER A 314 -1.30 7.82 8.17
N SER A 315 -2.12 7.72 9.20
CA SER A 315 -3.38 8.46 9.27
C SER A 315 -3.21 9.98 9.38
N ASN A 316 -2.05 10.45 9.83
CA ASN A 316 -1.81 11.86 10.18
C ASN A 316 -0.47 12.43 9.72
N ALA A 317 0.36 11.64 9.04
CA ALA A 317 1.65 12.09 8.55
C ALA A 317 2.11 11.28 7.34
N PHE A 318 2.91 11.90 6.50
CA PHE A 318 3.61 11.27 5.41
C PHE A 318 5.10 11.18 5.72
N TYR A 319 5.66 10.00 5.57
CA TYR A 319 7.07 9.69 5.81
C TYR A 319 7.73 9.28 4.51
N TYR A 320 8.90 9.79 4.22
CA TYR A 320 9.66 9.43 3.04
C TYR A 320 11.15 9.69 3.26
N ASP A 321 11.98 8.84 2.71
CA ASP A 321 13.43 8.90 2.90
C ASP A 321 13.77 8.98 4.41
N ASN A 322 14.33 10.10 4.87
CA ASN A 322 14.54 10.44 6.28
C ASN A 322 13.74 11.68 6.73
N LYS A 323 12.55 11.87 6.16
CA LYS A 323 11.71 13.07 6.36
C LYS A 323 10.30 12.71 6.76
N MET A 324 9.62 13.66 7.39
CA MET A 324 8.21 13.58 7.78
C MET A 324 7.51 14.90 7.48
N ILE A 325 6.27 14.78 7.01
CA ILE A 325 5.31 15.88 6.85
C ILE A 325 4.07 15.55 7.66
N SER A 326 3.77 16.35 8.67
CA SER A 326 2.53 16.22 9.45
C SER A 326 1.34 16.79 8.69
N ILE A 327 0.20 16.10 8.77
CA ILE A 327 -1.07 16.50 8.17
C ILE A 327 -1.96 17.04 9.29
N GLU A 328 -2.39 18.29 9.17
CA GLU A 328 -3.22 19.01 10.15
C GLU A 328 -4.71 18.80 9.89
#